data_48e0d0813895ef365724b81bdc74efe6
#
_entry.id   48e0d0813895ef365724b81bdc74efe6
#
_cell.length_a   1.000
_cell.length_b   1.000
_cell.length_c   1.000
_cell.angle_alpha   90.00
_cell.angle_beta   90.00
_cell.angle_gamma   90.00
#
_symmetry.space_group_name_H-M   'P 1'
#
loop_
_entity.id
_entity.type
_entity.pdbx_description
1 polymer ?
#
loop_
_entity_poly.entity_id
_entity_poly.type
_entity_poly.pdbx_seq_one_letter_code
_entity_poly.pdbx_strand_id
1 'polypeptide(L)'
;MITIDGNGAVASVAFRTSEVIAIYPITPSSTMAEQADAWAGNGLKNVWGDVPRVVEMQSEAGAIAAVHGALQTGALSTSFTSSQGLLLMIPTLYKLAGQLTPFVLHVAARTVATHALSIFGDHSDVMAIRQTGCAMLCAASVQEAQDFALISHIATLKSRVPFIHFFDGFRTSHEINKIVPLADDTIRGLLPHEEIAAHRARALNPEHPVIRGTSANPDTYFQSREATNPWYNAVYDHVEQAMNDLADATGRHYKPFEYYGHPQAERVIVIMGSAIGTCEEVVDELLTRGEKVGVLKVRLYRPFSAQHLLQALPDSVLSVAVLDRTKEPGALAEPLYLDVMTALAEAFNQGERETLPRVIGGRYGLSSKEFGPDCVLAIFNELSAAKPKPRFTVGIYDDVTNLSLPLAENTLPSTARLEALFYGLGSDGSVSATKNNIKIIGNSTPWFAQGYFVYDSKKAGGLTVSHLRVSDKPIRSAYLVAQADFVGCHQLQFIDKYQMAERLKPGGIFLLNTPYSADEVWARLPQEVQAVLNQKQARFYVVNAAKIARECGLAARINTVMQMAFFHLTQILPGDSALMELQNALSLIHI
;
A
#
# COMPACT_ATOMS: atom_id res chain seq x y z
N MET A 1 -9.69 -0.94 -17.99
CA MET A 1 -8.88 -1.29 -16.80
C MET A 1 -7.42 -1.36 -17.18
N ILE A 2 -6.51 -1.07 -16.27
CA ILE A 2 -5.05 -1.18 -16.44
C ILE A 2 -4.45 -1.96 -15.27
N THR A 3 -3.30 -2.59 -15.52
CA THR A 3 -2.55 -3.33 -14.50
C THR A 3 -1.30 -2.52 -14.14
N ILE A 4 -1.28 -1.97 -12.93
CA ILE A 4 -0.29 -0.98 -12.47
C ILE A 4 0.05 -1.20 -11.00
N ASP A 5 1.21 -0.71 -10.55
CA ASP A 5 1.54 -0.68 -9.11
C ASP A 5 1.04 0.59 -8.42
N GLY A 6 1.06 0.57 -7.07
CA GLY A 6 0.55 1.68 -6.28
C GLY A 6 1.32 2.98 -6.51
N ASN A 7 2.64 2.92 -6.66
CA ASN A 7 3.44 4.10 -6.98
C ASN A 7 3.05 4.71 -8.33
N GLY A 8 2.90 3.87 -9.36
CA GLY A 8 2.47 4.32 -10.68
C GLY A 8 1.06 4.90 -10.69
N ALA A 9 0.15 4.29 -9.92
CA ALA A 9 -1.22 4.78 -9.77
C ALA A 9 -1.25 6.19 -9.17
N VAL A 10 -0.49 6.44 -8.10
CA VAL A 10 -0.37 7.75 -7.43
C VAL A 10 0.35 8.77 -8.32
N ALA A 11 1.52 8.40 -8.87
CA ALA A 11 2.29 9.28 -9.72
C ALA A 11 1.47 9.78 -10.91
N SER A 12 0.61 8.94 -11.47
CA SER A 12 -0.26 9.29 -12.61
C SER A 12 -1.21 10.44 -12.30
N VAL A 13 -1.72 10.54 -11.07
CA VAL A 13 -2.58 11.65 -10.63
C VAL A 13 -1.74 12.85 -10.24
N ALA A 14 -0.73 12.66 -9.41
CA ALA A 14 0.14 13.72 -8.92
C ALA A 14 0.81 14.52 -10.08
N PHE A 15 1.27 13.81 -11.11
CA PHE A 15 1.83 14.43 -12.30
C PHE A 15 0.80 15.28 -13.06
N ARG A 16 -0.40 14.73 -13.26
CA ARG A 16 -1.47 15.40 -14.04
C ARG A 16 -2.06 16.62 -13.33
N THR A 17 -1.99 16.68 -12.00
CA THR A 17 -2.56 17.78 -11.19
C THR A 17 -1.55 18.86 -10.82
N SER A 18 -0.25 18.65 -11.04
CA SER A 18 0.82 19.54 -10.59
C SER A 18 1.50 20.29 -11.74
N GLU A 19 2.05 21.48 -11.43
CA GLU A 19 2.86 22.31 -12.31
C GLU A 19 4.36 22.19 -11.95
N VAL A 20 4.66 21.98 -10.66
CA VAL A 20 6.02 21.79 -10.14
C VAL A 20 6.07 20.55 -9.26
N ILE A 21 7.06 19.70 -9.51
CA ILE A 21 7.32 18.49 -8.73
C ILE A 21 8.78 18.52 -8.31
N ALA A 22 9.06 18.77 -7.03
CA ALA A 22 10.43 18.69 -6.52
C ALA A 22 10.64 17.33 -5.84
N ILE A 23 11.70 16.64 -6.23
CA ILE A 23 11.96 15.26 -5.83
C ILE A 23 13.34 15.09 -5.19
N TYR A 24 13.45 14.10 -4.33
CA TYR A 24 14.68 13.44 -3.92
C TYR A 24 14.34 11.97 -3.68
N PRO A 25 14.69 11.08 -4.64
CA PRO A 25 14.20 9.71 -4.63
C PRO A 25 14.67 8.91 -3.42
N ILE A 26 13.72 8.29 -2.72
CA ILE A 26 13.96 7.38 -1.60
C ILE A 26 13.04 6.15 -1.71
N THR A 27 13.61 4.93 -1.54
CA THR A 27 12.83 3.68 -1.53
C THR A 27 11.88 3.64 -0.32
N PRO A 28 10.58 3.22 -0.48
CA PRO A 28 9.93 2.66 -1.66
C PRO A 28 9.18 3.69 -2.53
N SER A 29 9.31 4.99 -2.30
CA SER A 29 8.62 6.03 -3.07
C SER A 29 9.34 6.44 -4.37
N SER A 30 10.59 6.04 -4.58
CA SER A 30 11.44 6.48 -5.70
C SER A 30 10.79 6.29 -7.06
N THR A 31 10.05 5.22 -7.28
CA THR A 31 9.38 4.94 -8.56
C THR A 31 8.36 6.03 -8.94
N MET A 32 7.70 6.70 -7.98
CA MET A 32 6.83 7.84 -8.27
C MET A 32 7.62 9.00 -8.87
N ALA A 33 8.76 9.30 -8.28
CA ALA A 33 9.65 10.37 -8.74
C ALA A 33 10.26 10.06 -10.11
N GLU A 34 10.77 8.84 -10.29
CA GLU A 34 11.35 8.35 -11.54
C GLU A 34 10.35 8.38 -12.70
N GLN A 35 9.10 7.99 -12.47
CA GLN A 35 8.04 8.05 -13.48
C GLN A 35 7.68 9.49 -13.84
N ALA A 36 7.53 10.37 -12.84
CA ALA A 36 7.23 11.77 -13.07
C ALA A 36 8.33 12.45 -13.90
N ASP A 37 9.60 12.18 -13.61
CA ASP A 37 10.75 12.70 -14.35
C ASP A 37 10.77 12.17 -15.80
N ALA A 38 10.56 10.86 -15.98
CA ALA A 38 10.48 10.25 -17.31
C ALA A 38 9.33 10.83 -18.15
N TRP A 39 8.16 11.05 -17.56
CA TRP A 39 7.03 11.65 -18.27
C TRP A 39 7.29 13.11 -18.66
N ALA A 40 7.89 13.89 -17.76
CA ALA A 40 8.30 15.27 -18.08
C ALA A 40 9.37 15.30 -19.19
N GLY A 41 10.38 14.43 -19.10
CA GLY A 41 11.42 14.29 -20.13
C GLY A 41 10.87 13.89 -21.50
N ASN A 42 9.77 13.15 -21.55
CA ASN A 42 9.06 12.78 -22.78
C ASN A 42 8.02 13.83 -23.21
N GLY A 43 7.93 14.97 -22.54
CA GLY A 43 7.03 16.05 -22.88
C GLY A 43 5.55 15.78 -22.61
N LEU A 44 5.23 14.82 -21.71
CA LEU A 44 3.85 14.54 -21.32
C LEU A 44 3.25 15.77 -20.62
N LYS A 45 2.01 16.11 -20.97
CA LYS A 45 1.31 17.26 -20.43
C LYS A 45 0.43 16.89 -19.25
N ASN A 46 0.32 17.80 -18.30
CA ASN A 46 -0.67 17.74 -17.22
C ASN A 46 -2.08 18.14 -17.72
N VAL A 47 -3.08 18.14 -16.83
CA VAL A 47 -4.46 18.52 -17.20
C VAL A 47 -4.63 20.00 -17.54
N TRP A 48 -3.62 20.82 -17.28
CA TRP A 48 -3.57 22.26 -17.62
C TRP A 48 -3.01 22.52 -19.02
N GLY A 49 -2.45 21.49 -19.67
CA GLY A 49 -1.84 21.58 -21.01
C GLY A 49 -0.34 21.88 -21.00
N ASP A 50 0.29 21.95 -19.83
CA ASP A 50 1.71 22.22 -19.63
C ASP A 50 2.49 20.97 -19.24
N VAL A 51 3.79 20.93 -19.55
CA VAL A 51 4.69 19.89 -19.04
C VAL A 51 5.12 20.28 -17.62
N PRO A 52 4.82 19.49 -16.59
CA PRO A 52 5.27 19.78 -15.24
C PRO A 52 6.78 19.93 -15.14
N ARG A 53 7.23 20.93 -14.38
CA ARG A 53 8.64 21.08 -14.08
C ARG A 53 9.04 20.13 -12.96
N VAL A 54 9.74 19.06 -13.31
CA VAL A 54 10.33 18.13 -12.34
C VAL A 54 11.74 18.58 -12.02
N VAL A 55 12.07 18.69 -10.73
CA VAL A 55 13.38 19.16 -10.25
C VAL A 55 13.90 18.21 -9.19
N GLU A 56 15.03 17.56 -9.46
CA GLU A 56 15.74 16.75 -8.47
C GLU A 56 16.59 17.67 -7.58
N MET A 57 16.41 17.53 -6.27
CA MET A 57 17.10 18.31 -5.26
C MET A 57 18.23 17.49 -4.62
N GLN A 58 18.91 18.04 -3.62
CA GLN A 58 20.05 17.41 -2.95
C GLN A 58 19.69 16.75 -1.62
N SER A 59 18.45 16.95 -1.17
CA SER A 59 17.88 16.31 0.00
C SER A 59 16.36 16.52 0.02
N GLU A 60 15.66 15.76 0.85
CA GLU A 60 14.21 15.90 1.04
C GLU A 60 13.88 17.28 1.66
N ALA A 61 14.72 17.78 2.56
CA ALA A 61 14.58 19.14 3.08
C ALA A 61 14.67 20.21 1.98
N GLY A 62 15.56 20.00 1.00
CA GLY A 62 15.66 20.85 -0.20
C GLY A 62 14.42 20.72 -1.09
N ALA A 63 13.92 19.51 -1.30
CA ALA A 63 12.73 19.25 -2.11
C ALA A 63 11.49 19.96 -1.56
N ILE A 64 11.21 19.80 -0.26
CA ILE A 64 10.05 20.47 0.36
C ILE A 64 10.22 21.99 0.43
N ALA A 65 11.45 22.50 0.54
CA ALA A 65 11.72 23.94 0.49
C ALA A 65 11.47 24.52 -0.91
N ALA A 66 11.87 23.81 -1.98
CA ALA A 66 11.58 24.19 -3.35
C ALA A 66 10.08 24.19 -3.63
N VAL A 67 9.35 23.15 -3.19
CA VAL A 67 7.89 23.09 -3.25
C VAL A 67 7.27 24.28 -2.51
N HIS A 68 7.70 24.57 -1.29
CA HIS A 68 7.19 25.72 -0.52
C HIS A 68 7.38 27.03 -1.29
N GLY A 69 8.54 27.23 -1.91
CA GLY A 69 8.80 28.40 -2.77
C GLY A 69 7.85 28.48 -3.96
N ALA A 70 7.66 27.37 -4.67
CA ALA A 70 6.73 27.29 -5.82
C ALA A 70 5.28 27.59 -5.40
N LEU A 71 4.81 27.04 -4.27
CA LEU A 71 3.48 27.33 -3.73
C LEU A 71 3.29 28.82 -3.36
N GLN A 72 4.36 29.50 -2.89
CA GLN A 72 4.30 30.94 -2.61
C GLN A 72 4.12 31.77 -3.87
N THR A 73 4.50 31.28 -5.05
CA THR A 73 4.28 31.94 -6.33
C THR A 73 2.96 31.53 -7.00
N GLY A 74 2.14 30.71 -6.33
CA GLY A 74 0.83 30.29 -6.81
C GLY A 74 0.83 29.05 -7.69
N ALA A 75 1.99 28.37 -7.86
CA ALA A 75 2.06 27.12 -8.62
C ALA A 75 1.44 25.96 -7.82
N LEU A 76 0.77 25.04 -8.52
CA LEU A 76 0.33 23.76 -7.95
C LEU A 76 1.52 22.82 -7.87
N SER A 77 1.86 22.37 -6.68
CA SER A 77 3.09 21.63 -6.46
C SER A 77 2.90 20.39 -5.58
N THR A 78 3.72 19.37 -5.82
CA THR A 78 3.74 18.12 -5.03
C THR A 78 5.15 17.57 -4.86
N SER A 79 5.29 16.56 -4.01
CA SER A 79 6.52 15.78 -3.82
C SER A 79 6.20 14.36 -3.37
N PHE A 80 7.23 13.50 -3.40
CA PHE A 80 7.18 12.10 -3.00
C PHE A 80 8.29 11.80 -2.00
N THR A 81 8.00 11.02 -0.95
CA THR A 81 9.00 10.67 0.05
C THR A 81 8.65 9.43 0.87
N SER A 82 9.53 9.06 1.78
CA SER A 82 9.40 7.94 2.74
C SER A 82 10.35 8.13 3.91
N SER A 83 10.07 7.50 5.06
CA SER A 83 11.02 7.26 6.15
C SER A 83 11.77 8.52 6.63
N GLN A 84 13.10 8.45 6.72
CA GLN A 84 13.96 9.57 7.13
C GLN A 84 13.75 10.81 6.26
N GLY A 85 13.45 10.63 4.97
CA GLY A 85 13.15 11.75 4.08
C GLY A 85 11.94 12.55 4.54
N LEU A 86 10.88 11.87 4.96
CA LEU A 86 9.70 12.52 5.54
C LEU A 86 10.05 13.29 6.82
N LEU A 87 10.91 12.73 7.68
CA LEU A 87 11.34 13.38 8.91
C LEU A 87 12.17 14.64 8.64
N LEU A 88 12.99 14.67 7.59
CA LEU A 88 13.75 15.86 7.17
C LEU A 88 12.85 16.99 6.68
N MET A 89 11.61 16.69 6.29
CA MET A 89 10.63 17.68 5.85
C MET A 89 9.86 18.35 7.00
N ILE A 90 9.93 17.85 8.24
CA ILE A 90 9.11 18.27 9.39
C ILE A 90 9.07 19.78 9.58
N PRO A 91 10.19 20.52 9.63
CA PRO A 91 10.15 21.98 9.87
C PRO A 91 9.33 22.72 8.81
N THR A 92 9.43 22.31 7.55
CA THR A 92 8.69 22.93 6.45
C THR A 92 7.23 22.51 6.43
N LEU A 93 6.90 21.25 6.83
CA LEU A 93 5.52 20.80 6.98
C LEU A 93 4.77 21.63 8.04
N TYR A 94 5.38 21.90 9.21
CA TYR A 94 4.80 22.82 10.20
C TYR A 94 4.53 24.21 9.60
N LYS A 95 5.44 24.71 8.76
CA LYS A 95 5.31 26.01 8.13
C LYS A 95 4.18 26.03 7.09
N LEU A 96 4.09 25.01 6.23
CA LEU A 96 3.01 24.86 5.26
C LEU A 96 1.63 24.78 5.93
N ALA A 97 1.53 24.00 6.99
CA ALA A 97 0.29 23.87 7.79
C ALA A 97 -0.08 25.18 8.48
N GLY A 98 0.89 25.84 9.14
CA GLY A 98 0.66 27.11 9.83
C GLY A 98 0.31 28.27 8.88
N GLN A 99 0.74 28.20 7.62
CA GLN A 99 0.40 29.18 6.58
C GLN A 99 -0.89 28.84 5.81
N LEU A 100 -1.54 27.71 6.11
CA LEU A 100 -2.70 27.21 5.39
C LEU A 100 -2.45 27.19 3.88
N THR A 101 -1.36 26.54 3.47
CA THR A 101 -0.91 26.48 2.06
C THR A 101 -1.34 25.15 1.45
N PRO A 102 -2.22 25.15 0.44
CA PRO A 102 -2.66 23.92 -0.23
C PRO A 102 -1.47 23.15 -0.82
N PHE A 103 -1.31 21.90 -0.40
CA PHE A 103 -0.21 21.06 -0.82
C PHE A 103 -0.53 19.57 -0.55
N VAL A 104 -0.09 18.68 -1.41
CA VAL A 104 -0.14 17.24 -1.17
C VAL A 104 1.26 16.66 -1.21
N LEU A 105 1.63 15.92 -0.17
CA LEU A 105 2.80 15.07 -0.13
C LEU A 105 2.35 13.61 -0.23
N HIS A 106 2.84 12.88 -1.21
CA HIS A 106 2.54 11.45 -1.35
C HIS A 106 3.66 10.62 -0.69
N VAL A 107 3.28 9.75 0.23
CA VAL A 107 4.21 8.98 1.07
C VAL A 107 3.95 7.48 0.92
N ALA A 108 4.95 6.76 0.42
CA ALA A 108 4.99 5.30 0.56
C ALA A 108 5.60 4.99 1.94
N ALA A 109 4.74 4.76 2.93
CA ALA A 109 5.12 4.68 4.34
C ALA A 109 6.14 3.58 4.62
N ARG A 110 7.22 3.92 5.32
CA ARG A 110 8.37 3.05 5.58
C ARG A 110 8.91 3.23 6.99
N THR A 111 9.47 2.13 7.55
CA THR A 111 10.19 2.16 8.83
C THR A 111 11.19 3.31 8.90
N VAL A 112 11.28 3.94 10.07
CA VAL A 112 12.39 4.84 10.43
C VAL A 112 13.51 4.00 11.00
N ALA A 113 14.76 4.29 10.61
CA ALA A 113 15.92 3.59 11.14
C ALA A 113 16.05 3.79 12.66
N THR A 114 16.17 2.67 13.39
CA THR A 114 16.36 2.63 14.84
C THR A 114 17.62 1.84 15.18
N HIS A 115 17.48 0.62 15.73
CA HIS A 115 18.61 -0.30 15.98
C HIS A 115 19.24 -0.83 14.68
N ALA A 116 18.47 -0.84 13.59
CA ALA A 116 18.91 -1.22 12.25
C ALA A 116 18.11 -0.45 11.19
N LEU A 117 18.67 -0.35 9.99
CA LEU A 117 17.96 0.13 8.81
C LEU A 117 17.08 -0.99 8.25
N SER A 118 15.80 -0.68 8.02
CA SER A 118 14.92 -1.48 7.17
C SER A 118 14.33 -0.60 6.08
N ILE A 119 14.23 -1.13 4.86
CA ILE A 119 13.61 -0.43 3.73
C ILE A 119 12.12 -0.73 3.62
N PHE A 120 11.61 -1.69 4.41
CA PHE A 120 10.24 -2.18 4.31
C PHE A 120 9.23 -1.30 5.05
N GLY A 121 7.94 -1.48 4.73
CA GLY A 121 6.87 -0.59 5.14
C GLY A 121 6.41 -0.80 6.58
N ASP A 122 6.14 0.29 7.25
CA ASP A 122 5.25 0.46 8.39
C ASP A 122 4.89 1.95 8.52
N HIS A 123 4.17 2.33 9.58
CA HIS A 123 3.68 3.69 9.76
C HIS A 123 4.55 4.55 10.69
N SER A 124 5.77 4.13 11.04
CA SER A 124 6.61 4.88 11.98
C SER A 124 6.97 6.29 11.48
N ASP A 125 7.18 6.45 10.17
CA ASP A 125 7.48 7.74 9.57
C ASP A 125 6.26 8.69 9.56
N VAL A 126 5.10 8.23 9.11
CA VAL A 126 3.88 9.06 9.07
C VAL A 126 3.36 9.37 10.48
N MET A 127 3.53 8.47 11.44
CA MET A 127 3.17 8.74 12.84
C MET A 127 4.11 9.75 13.49
N ALA A 128 5.38 9.79 13.10
CA ALA A 128 6.32 10.81 13.60
C ALA A 128 5.93 12.23 13.19
N ILE A 129 5.22 12.42 12.08
CA ILE A 129 4.82 13.74 11.57
C ILE A 129 3.37 14.14 11.88
N ARG A 130 2.60 13.29 12.58
CA ARG A 130 1.16 13.52 12.87
C ARG A 130 0.84 14.83 13.60
N GLN A 131 1.84 15.44 14.24
CA GLN A 131 1.70 16.71 14.97
C GLN A 131 1.94 17.95 14.12
N THR A 132 2.36 17.81 12.85
CA THR A 132 2.75 18.95 12.00
C THR A 132 1.59 19.85 11.61
N GLY A 133 0.35 19.34 11.74
CA GLY A 133 -0.85 20.02 11.29
C GLY A 133 -1.25 19.70 9.86
N CYS A 134 -0.56 18.78 9.19
CA CYS A 134 -1.03 18.25 7.91
C CYS A 134 -2.22 17.31 8.12
N ALA A 135 -3.22 17.37 7.26
CA ALA A 135 -4.23 16.32 7.17
C ALA A 135 -3.60 15.03 6.67
N MET A 136 -4.10 13.87 7.10
CA MET A 136 -3.49 12.58 6.81
C MET A 136 -4.55 11.62 6.26
N LEU A 137 -4.45 11.27 4.99
CA LEU A 137 -5.37 10.36 4.28
C LEU A 137 -4.62 9.08 3.87
N CYS A 138 -5.10 7.93 4.38
CA CYS A 138 -4.49 6.61 4.21
C CYS A 138 -5.24 5.78 3.16
N ALA A 139 -4.53 5.27 2.15
CA ALA A 139 -5.10 4.34 1.18
C ALA A 139 -4.77 2.88 1.51
N ALA A 140 -5.73 1.99 1.31
CA ALA A 140 -5.61 0.57 1.63
C ALA A 140 -5.29 -0.32 0.42
N SER A 141 -5.47 0.16 -0.81
CA SER A 141 -5.27 -0.62 -2.04
C SER A 141 -4.70 0.25 -3.16
N VAL A 142 -4.28 -0.38 -4.25
CA VAL A 142 -3.78 0.35 -5.44
C VAL A 142 -4.84 1.25 -6.05
N GLN A 143 -6.13 0.81 -6.06
CA GLN A 143 -7.22 1.66 -6.54
C GLN A 143 -7.44 2.86 -5.61
N GLU A 144 -7.50 2.63 -4.29
CA GLU A 144 -7.61 3.72 -3.32
C GLU A 144 -6.42 4.68 -3.39
N ALA A 145 -5.21 4.18 -3.61
CA ALA A 145 -4.02 5.02 -3.74
C ALA A 145 -4.15 6.01 -4.91
N GLN A 146 -4.69 5.59 -6.07
CA GLN A 146 -4.99 6.50 -7.17
C GLN A 146 -6.09 7.49 -6.82
N ASP A 147 -7.22 7.00 -6.32
CA ASP A 147 -8.40 7.81 -6.06
C ASP A 147 -8.16 8.82 -4.94
N PHE A 148 -7.46 8.41 -3.88
CA PHE A 148 -7.14 9.29 -2.74
C PHE A 148 -6.04 10.29 -3.05
N ALA A 149 -5.19 10.03 -4.04
CA ALA A 149 -4.32 11.07 -4.58
C ALA A 149 -5.15 12.25 -5.11
N LEU A 150 -6.19 11.99 -5.92
CA LEU A 150 -7.06 13.05 -6.43
C LEU A 150 -7.89 13.70 -5.32
N ILE A 151 -8.51 12.91 -4.43
CA ILE A 151 -9.26 13.42 -3.27
C ILE A 151 -8.39 14.36 -2.41
N SER A 152 -7.12 14.01 -2.17
CA SER A 152 -6.19 14.85 -1.42
C SER A 152 -5.93 16.19 -2.11
N HIS A 153 -5.76 16.20 -3.45
CA HIS A 153 -5.59 17.44 -4.21
C HIS A 153 -6.85 18.32 -4.18
N ILE A 154 -8.05 17.73 -4.25
CA ILE A 154 -9.30 18.47 -4.13
C ILE A 154 -9.46 19.03 -2.72
N ALA A 155 -9.29 18.19 -1.70
CA ALA A 155 -9.53 18.55 -0.31
C ALA A 155 -8.54 19.61 0.21
N THR A 156 -7.25 19.52 -0.17
CA THR A 156 -6.26 20.54 0.23
C THR A 156 -6.57 21.91 -0.37
N LEU A 157 -7.04 21.98 -1.62
CA LEU A 157 -7.42 23.23 -2.26
C LEU A 157 -8.64 23.87 -1.56
N LYS A 158 -9.67 23.08 -1.23
CA LYS A 158 -10.89 23.54 -0.54
C LYS A 158 -10.60 23.94 0.92
N SER A 159 -9.87 23.12 1.67
CA SER A 159 -9.60 23.37 3.09
C SER A 159 -8.40 24.28 3.36
N ARG A 160 -7.49 24.44 2.40
CA ARG A 160 -6.18 25.08 2.54
C ARG A 160 -5.22 24.37 3.52
N VAL A 161 -5.63 23.28 4.13
CA VAL A 161 -4.77 22.43 4.97
C VAL A 161 -3.93 21.55 4.07
N PRO A 162 -2.59 21.47 4.23
CA PRO A 162 -1.76 20.54 3.47
C PRO A 162 -2.08 19.10 3.82
N PHE A 163 -1.95 18.19 2.84
CA PHE A 163 -2.26 16.78 3.00
C PHE A 163 -1.02 15.89 2.90
N ILE A 164 -0.96 14.90 3.76
CA ILE A 164 -0.13 13.72 3.61
C ILE A 164 -1.04 12.59 3.11
N HIS A 165 -0.98 12.32 1.83
CA HIS A 165 -1.57 11.13 1.24
C HIS A 165 -0.58 9.98 1.37
N PHE A 166 -0.91 8.95 2.14
CA PHE A 166 0.02 7.85 2.40
C PHE A 166 -0.62 6.48 2.18
N PHE A 167 0.22 5.53 1.90
CA PHE A 167 -0.12 4.12 1.69
C PHE A 167 1.09 3.26 2.07
N ASP A 168 0.85 1.98 2.33
CA ASP A 168 1.89 1.08 2.82
C ASP A 168 3.00 0.87 1.79
N GLY A 169 4.23 1.17 2.20
CA GLY A 169 5.42 0.85 1.44
C GLY A 169 5.55 -0.65 1.18
N PHE A 170 5.98 -1.03 0.00
CA PHE A 170 6.04 -2.38 -0.56
C PHE A 170 4.68 -3.07 -0.69
N ARG A 171 3.82 -3.05 0.33
CA ARG A 171 2.51 -3.75 0.29
C ARG A 171 1.55 -3.11 -0.71
N THR A 172 1.37 -1.80 -0.67
CA THR A 172 0.57 -1.07 -1.67
C THR A 172 1.44 -0.45 -2.75
N SER A 173 2.57 0.14 -2.38
CA SER A 173 3.42 0.89 -3.33
C SER A 173 3.96 0.03 -4.46
N HIS A 174 4.30 -1.23 -4.19
CA HIS A 174 4.85 -2.19 -5.16
C HIS A 174 3.89 -3.34 -5.49
N GLU A 175 2.70 -3.37 -4.89
CA GLU A 175 1.64 -4.27 -5.32
C GLU A 175 1.23 -3.91 -6.74
N ILE A 176 1.26 -4.90 -7.63
CA ILE A 176 0.64 -4.76 -8.95
C ILE A 176 -0.78 -5.26 -8.86
N ASN A 177 -1.73 -4.45 -9.29
CA ASN A 177 -3.14 -4.81 -9.31
C ASN A 177 -3.84 -4.24 -10.55
N LYS A 178 -4.98 -4.81 -10.91
CA LYS A 178 -5.83 -4.36 -12.01
C LYS A 178 -6.82 -3.33 -11.49
N ILE A 179 -6.72 -2.09 -11.96
CA ILE A 179 -7.53 -0.96 -11.52
C ILE A 179 -8.27 -0.29 -12.67
N VAL A 180 -9.26 0.53 -12.34
CA VAL A 180 -9.93 1.44 -13.28
C VAL A 180 -9.23 2.80 -13.21
N PRO A 181 -8.49 3.21 -14.25
CA PRO A 181 -7.75 4.46 -14.21
C PRO A 181 -8.69 5.68 -14.26
N LEU A 182 -8.25 6.79 -13.65
CA LEU A 182 -8.91 8.07 -13.80
C LEU A 182 -8.52 8.71 -15.14
N ALA A 183 -9.52 9.10 -15.92
CA ALA A 183 -9.31 9.84 -17.16
C ALA A 183 -8.98 11.32 -16.89
N ASP A 184 -8.28 11.98 -17.82
CA ASP A 184 -7.92 13.40 -17.69
C ASP A 184 -9.13 14.31 -17.54
N ASP A 185 -10.21 14.03 -18.28
CA ASP A 185 -11.45 14.81 -18.20
C ASP A 185 -12.13 14.63 -16.82
N THR A 186 -12.07 13.42 -16.24
CA THR A 186 -12.56 13.17 -14.89
C THR A 186 -11.75 13.97 -13.87
N ILE A 187 -10.41 13.92 -13.95
CA ILE A 187 -9.54 14.68 -13.06
C ILE A 187 -9.82 16.18 -13.18
N ARG A 188 -9.86 16.71 -14.43
CA ARG A 188 -10.10 18.13 -14.69
C ARG A 188 -11.47 18.57 -14.19
N GLY A 189 -12.52 17.75 -14.37
CA GLY A 189 -13.87 18.06 -13.96
C GLY A 189 -14.08 18.08 -12.46
N LEU A 190 -13.33 17.28 -11.70
CA LEU A 190 -13.41 17.20 -10.25
C LEU A 190 -12.54 18.24 -9.52
N LEU A 191 -11.51 18.78 -10.17
CA LEU A 191 -10.64 19.77 -9.54
C LEU A 191 -11.40 21.09 -9.28
N PRO A 192 -11.22 21.70 -8.08
CA PRO A 192 -11.94 22.92 -7.70
C PRO A 192 -11.28 24.16 -8.32
N HIS A 193 -11.76 24.55 -9.50
CA HIS A 193 -11.16 25.63 -10.30
C HIS A 193 -11.19 27.01 -9.62
N GLU A 194 -12.23 27.30 -8.83
CA GLU A 194 -12.34 28.55 -8.08
C GLU A 194 -11.27 28.63 -6.99
N GLU A 195 -11.04 27.54 -6.26
CA GLU A 195 -10.02 27.45 -5.22
C GLU A 195 -8.61 27.49 -5.78
N ILE A 196 -8.41 26.96 -6.98
CA ILE A 196 -7.14 27.10 -7.73
C ILE A 196 -6.90 28.57 -8.09
N ALA A 197 -7.91 29.26 -8.61
CA ALA A 197 -7.83 30.69 -8.91
C ALA A 197 -7.55 31.51 -7.62
N ALA A 198 -8.23 31.17 -6.52
CA ALA A 198 -8.01 31.78 -5.21
C ALA A 198 -6.59 31.50 -4.66
N HIS A 199 -6.05 30.28 -4.87
CA HIS A 199 -4.65 29.97 -4.52
C HIS A 199 -3.67 30.87 -5.29
N ARG A 200 -3.86 31.00 -6.60
CA ARG A 200 -3.02 31.87 -7.45
C ARG A 200 -3.16 33.35 -7.09
N ALA A 201 -4.37 33.80 -6.73
CA ALA A 201 -4.60 35.19 -6.27
C ALA A 201 -3.89 35.52 -4.94
N ARG A 202 -3.63 34.50 -4.12
CA ARG A 202 -2.83 34.64 -2.88
C ARG A 202 -1.31 34.56 -3.09
N ALA A 203 -0.83 34.42 -4.32
CA ALA A 203 0.59 34.38 -4.61
C ALA A 203 1.29 35.66 -4.13
N LEU A 204 2.58 35.55 -3.78
CA LEU A 204 3.41 36.71 -3.49
C LEU A 204 3.48 37.61 -4.74
N ASN A 205 3.03 38.83 -4.59
CA ASN A 205 2.96 39.81 -5.68
C ASN A 205 3.42 41.19 -5.16
N PRO A 206 4.40 41.84 -5.79
CA PRO A 206 4.86 43.16 -5.38
C PRO A 206 3.77 44.23 -5.47
N GLU A 207 2.75 44.08 -6.34
CA GLU A 207 1.60 44.99 -6.41
C GLU A 207 0.66 44.90 -5.21
N HIS A 208 0.65 43.73 -4.53
CA HIS A 208 -0.13 43.45 -3.33
C HIS A 208 0.74 42.74 -2.28
N PRO A 209 1.68 43.47 -1.67
CA PRO A 209 2.66 42.88 -0.75
C PRO A 209 2.00 42.34 0.51
N VAL A 210 2.39 41.13 0.92
CA VAL A 210 1.98 40.50 2.17
C VAL A 210 3.21 39.95 2.89
N ILE A 211 3.19 40.00 4.21
CA ILE A 211 4.26 39.42 5.04
C ILE A 211 3.86 38.02 5.45
N ARG A 212 4.73 37.06 5.18
CA ARG A 212 4.56 35.63 5.58
C ARG A 212 5.81 35.14 6.29
N GLY A 213 5.62 34.26 7.30
CA GLY A 213 6.73 33.67 8.03
C GLY A 213 7.52 34.65 8.89
N THR A 214 6.84 35.66 9.44
CA THR A 214 7.42 36.62 10.38
C THR A 214 7.55 36.04 11.79
N SER A 215 8.22 36.77 12.70
CA SER A 215 8.24 36.48 14.13
C SER A 215 6.95 36.96 14.79
N ALA A 216 6.44 36.20 15.75
CA ALA A 216 5.29 36.57 16.57
C ALA A 216 5.69 36.59 18.05
N ASN A 217 5.21 37.58 18.80
CA ASN A 217 5.40 37.67 20.22
C ASN A 217 4.39 36.78 21.00
N PRO A 218 4.63 36.50 22.30
CA PRO A 218 3.75 35.65 23.10
C PRO A 218 2.30 36.15 23.17
N ASP A 219 2.07 37.44 23.06
CA ASP A 219 0.75 38.07 23.08
C ASP A 219 -0.12 37.82 21.86
N THR A 220 0.48 37.36 20.73
CA THR A 220 -0.23 37.13 19.49
C THR A 220 -0.11 35.68 18.95
N TYR A 221 0.95 34.96 19.33
CA TYR A 221 1.24 33.62 18.76
C TYR A 221 0.15 32.60 19.03
N PHE A 222 -0.32 32.50 20.30
CA PHE A 222 -1.33 31.52 20.69
C PHE A 222 -2.67 31.80 19.98
N GLN A 223 -3.15 33.03 19.97
CA GLN A 223 -4.38 33.40 19.26
C GLN A 223 -4.30 33.10 17.77
N SER A 224 -3.14 33.33 17.14
CA SER A 224 -2.94 33.01 15.73
C SER A 224 -3.00 31.51 15.47
N ARG A 225 -2.52 30.69 16.40
CA ARG A 225 -2.65 29.20 16.31
C ARG A 225 -4.10 28.78 16.42
N GLU A 226 -4.87 29.33 17.37
CA GLU A 226 -6.30 29.00 17.53
C GLU A 226 -7.16 29.48 16.36
N ALA A 227 -6.80 30.58 15.72
CA ALA A 227 -7.52 31.12 14.57
C ALA A 227 -7.50 30.19 13.35
N THR A 228 -6.68 29.15 13.34
CA THR A 228 -6.67 28.12 12.26
C THR A 228 -7.74 27.05 12.45
N ASN A 229 -8.35 26.90 13.62
CA ASN A 229 -9.30 25.82 13.94
C ASN A 229 -10.46 25.69 12.94
N PRO A 230 -11.09 26.76 12.40
CA PRO A 230 -12.18 26.63 11.44
C PRO A 230 -11.79 25.85 10.16
N TRP A 231 -10.54 26.01 9.69
CA TRP A 231 -10.05 25.26 8.52
C TRP A 231 -9.91 23.76 8.81
N TYR A 232 -9.38 23.43 10.00
CA TYR A 232 -9.25 22.03 10.43
C TYR A 232 -10.60 21.36 10.65
N ASN A 233 -11.57 22.08 11.24
CA ASN A 233 -12.91 21.57 11.46
C ASN A 233 -13.65 21.24 10.14
N ALA A 234 -13.35 21.98 9.07
CA ALA A 234 -13.97 21.76 7.76
C ALA A 234 -13.31 20.66 6.91
N VAL A 235 -12.14 20.14 7.31
CA VAL A 235 -11.41 19.14 6.50
C VAL A 235 -12.22 17.88 6.27
N TYR A 236 -12.91 17.38 7.31
CA TYR A 236 -13.71 16.16 7.20
C TYR A 236 -14.76 16.29 6.10
N ASP A 237 -15.56 17.36 6.14
CA ASP A 237 -16.62 17.61 5.18
C ASP A 237 -16.07 17.76 3.75
N HIS A 238 -14.94 18.43 3.60
CA HIS A 238 -14.29 18.57 2.29
C HIS A 238 -13.77 17.23 1.74
N VAL A 239 -13.25 16.35 2.59
CA VAL A 239 -12.82 15.00 2.18
C VAL A 239 -14.04 14.15 1.83
N GLU A 240 -15.06 14.13 2.65
CA GLU A 240 -16.29 13.37 2.40
C GLU A 240 -16.99 13.83 1.12
N GLN A 241 -17.09 15.15 0.90
CA GLN A 241 -17.64 15.68 -0.34
C GLN A 241 -16.79 15.29 -1.56
N ALA A 242 -15.47 15.35 -1.48
CA ALA A 242 -14.60 14.91 -2.57
C ALA A 242 -14.72 13.40 -2.86
N MET A 243 -14.95 12.57 -1.83
CA MET A 243 -15.25 11.15 -1.99
C MET A 243 -16.59 10.93 -2.68
N ASN A 244 -17.61 11.72 -2.34
CA ASN A 244 -18.94 11.66 -2.98
C ASN A 244 -18.89 12.13 -4.44
N ASP A 245 -18.20 13.24 -4.72
CA ASP A 245 -18.02 13.76 -6.08
C ASP A 245 -17.29 12.72 -6.97
N LEU A 246 -16.29 12.02 -6.40
CA LEU A 246 -15.61 10.93 -7.09
C LEU A 246 -16.56 9.74 -7.32
N ALA A 247 -17.39 9.41 -6.34
CA ALA A 247 -18.38 8.32 -6.47
C ALA A 247 -19.37 8.59 -7.59
N ASP A 248 -19.88 9.82 -7.69
CA ASP A 248 -20.78 10.24 -8.77
C ASP A 248 -20.12 10.12 -10.15
N ALA A 249 -18.83 10.44 -10.24
CA ALA A 249 -18.09 10.38 -11.50
C ALA A 249 -17.63 8.96 -11.90
N THR A 250 -17.46 8.05 -10.93
CA THR A 250 -16.76 6.77 -11.16
C THR A 250 -17.53 5.54 -10.68
N GLY A 251 -18.55 5.70 -9.85
CA GLY A 251 -19.28 4.62 -9.17
C GLY A 251 -18.49 3.99 -7.99
N ARG A 252 -17.34 4.54 -7.59
CA ARG A 252 -16.56 4.04 -6.45
C ARG A 252 -16.84 4.85 -5.21
N HIS A 253 -17.37 4.19 -4.18
CA HIS A 253 -17.81 4.81 -2.93
C HIS A 253 -16.79 4.61 -1.82
N TYR A 254 -16.43 5.69 -1.14
CA TYR A 254 -15.53 5.70 0.01
C TYR A 254 -16.10 6.58 1.13
N LYS A 255 -15.65 6.31 2.36
CA LYS A 255 -15.92 7.18 3.52
C LYS A 255 -14.64 7.37 4.33
N PRO A 256 -14.47 8.53 5.00
CA PRO A 256 -13.31 8.75 5.88
C PRO A 256 -13.18 7.73 7.02
N PHE A 257 -14.32 7.33 7.60
CA PHE A 257 -14.49 6.16 8.48
C PHE A 257 -15.54 5.25 7.86
N GLU A 258 -15.21 3.99 7.66
CA GLU A 258 -16.13 3.05 7.02
C GLU A 258 -16.17 1.72 7.78
N TYR A 259 -17.36 1.35 8.18
CA TYR A 259 -17.59 0.05 8.81
C TYR A 259 -17.92 -1.02 7.78
N TYR A 260 -17.37 -2.22 8.00
CA TYR A 260 -17.66 -3.42 7.21
C TYR A 260 -17.86 -4.61 8.13
N GLY A 261 -18.99 -5.33 8.01
CA GLY A 261 -19.28 -6.51 8.80
C GLY A 261 -20.73 -6.63 9.23
N HIS A 262 -20.97 -7.38 10.33
CA HIS A 262 -22.31 -7.60 10.86
C HIS A 262 -22.90 -6.28 11.41
N PRO A 263 -24.13 -5.90 11.07
CA PRO A 263 -24.73 -4.64 11.55
C PRO A 263 -24.88 -4.56 13.08
N GLN A 264 -24.92 -5.70 13.75
CA GLN A 264 -24.93 -5.83 15.21
C GLN A 264 -23.66 -6.53 15.70
N ALA A 265 -22.50 -6.07 15.23
CA ALA A 265 -21.23 -6.66 15.65
C ALA A 265 -20.99 -6.46 17.14
N GLU A 266 -20.47 -7.49 17.78
CA GLU A 266 -20.03 -7.48 19.18
C GLU A 266 -18.52 -7.29 19.32
N ARG A 267 -17.78 -7.66 18.27
CA ARG A 267 -16.31 -7.58 18.21
C ARG A 267 -15.88 -6.86 16.92
N VAL A 268 -15.08 -5.82 17.06
CA VAL A 268 -14.64 -4.99 15.91
C VAL A 268 -13.15 -4.79 15.96
N ILE A 269 -12.50 -4.88 14.79
CA ILE A 269 -11.12 -4.45 14.58
C ILE A 269 -11.15 -3.04 14.00
N VAL A 270 -10.36 -2.11 14.54
CA VAL A 270 -10.13 -0.77 13.98
C VAL A 270 -8.71 -0.72 13.42
N ILE A 271 -8.56 -0.36 12.14
CA ILE A 271 -7.28 -0.49 11.43
C ILE A 271 -7.15 0.53 10.28
N MET A 272 -5.91 0.83 9.88
CA MET A 272 -5.54 1.61 8.69
C MET A 272 -4.66 0.80 7.72
N GLY A 273 -4.66 1.19 6.45
CA GLY A 273 -3.73 0.72 5.43
C GLY A 273 -4.08 -0.63 4.82
N SER A 274 -3.10 -1.27 4.19
CA SER A 274 -3.29 -2.43 3.31
C SER A 274 -3.91 -3.65 3.99
N ALA A 275 -3.69 -3.84 5.29
CA ALA A 275 -4.22 -4.97 6.06
C ALA A 275 -5.75 -4.98 6.18
N ILE A 276 -6.43 -3.90 5.81
CA ILE A 276 -7.89 -3.81 5.73
C ILE A 276 -8.46 -4.94 4.87
N GLY A 277 -7.88 -5.19 3.69
CA GLY A 277 -8.35 -6.24 2.80
C GLY A 277 -8.31 -7.64 3.43
N THR A 278 -7.23 -7.95 4.17
CA THR A 278 -7.12 -9.21 4.94
C THR A 278 -8.21 -9.31 6.01
N CYS A 279 -8.49 -8.21 6.72
CA CYS A 279 -9.55 -8.19 7.74
C CYS A 279 -10.94 -8.41 7.11
N GLU A 280 -11.22 -7.79 5.96
CA GLU A 280 -12.49 -7.97 5.25
C GLU A 280 -12.72 -9.42 4.81
N GLU A 281 -11.69 -10.10 4.27
CA GLU A 281 -11.79 -11.52 3.89
C GLU A 281 -12.09 -12.43 5.09
N VAL A 282 -11.46 -12.17 6.24
CA VAL A 282 -11.73 -12.93 7.46
C VAL A 282 -13.11 -12.63 8.02
N VAL A 283 -13.54 -11.36 7.99
CA VAL A 283 -14.90 -10.98 8.42
C VAL A 283 -15.93 -11.69 7.56
N ASP A 284 -15.78 -11.72 6.22
CA ASP A 284 -16.69 -12.46 5.34
C ASP A 284 -16.82 -13.94 5.74
N GLU A 285 -15.72 -14.61 6.01
CA GLU A 285 -15.72 -16.02 6.44
C GLU A 285 -16.39 -16.19 7.80
N LEU A 286 -16.09 -15.34 8.80
CA LEU A 286 -16.71 -15.42 10.12
C LEU A 286 -18.21 -15.13 10.09
N LEU A 287 -18.66 -14.23 9.21
CA LEU A 287 -20.09 -13.99 8.99
C LEU A 287 -20.80 -15.23 8.44
N THR A 288 -20.17 -16.04 7.57
CA THR A 288 -20.76 -17.30 7.09
C THR A 288 -20.94 -18.31 8.22
N ARG A 289 -20.14 -18.21 9.28
CA ARG A 289 -20.22 -19.03 10.50
C ARG A 289 -21.22 -18.47 11.51
N GLY A 290 -21.90 -17.37 11.22
CA GLY A 290 -22.87 -16.72 12.09
C GLY A 290 -22.25 -15.86 13.20
N GLU A 291 -20.98 -15.50 13.09
CA GLU A 291 -20.30 -14.64 14.06
C GLU A 291 -20.62 -13.17 13.84
N LYS A 292 -20.81 -12.43 14.93
CA LYS A 292 -21.10 -10.99 14.92
C LYS A 292 -19.82 -10.19 15.03
N VAL A 293 -19.11 -10.05 13.92
CA VAL A 293 -17.81 -9.39 13.82
C VAL A 293 -17.80 -8.32 12.73
N GLY A 294 -16.83 -7.42 12.82
CA GLY A 294 -16.62 -6.41 11.79
C GLY A 294 -15.26 -5.74 11.86
N VAL A 295 -14.99 -4.92 10.86
CA VAL A 295 -13.80 -4.08 10.78
C VAL A 295 -14.24 -2.63 10.52
N LEU A 296 -13.64 -1.69 11.25
CA LEU A 296 -13.78 -0.26 11.02
C LEU A 296 -12.49 0.25 10.38
N LYS A 297 -12.64 0.76 9.17
CA LYS A 297 -11.56 1.26 8.33
C LYS A 297 -11.37 2.76 8.61
N VAL A 298 -10.15 3.14 9.00
CA VAL A 298 -9.77 4.55 9.20
C VAL A 298 -8.99 4.99 7.96
N ARG A 299 -9.56 5.92 7.19
CA ARG A 299 -8.90 6.52 6.02
C ARG A 299 -8.41 7.93 6.31
N LEU A 300 -9.27 8.80 6.86
CA LEU A 300 -8.84 10.12 7.32
C LEU A 300 -8.39 10.02 8.78
N TYR A 301 -7.06 9.99 8.97
CA TYR A 301 -6.47 9.87 10.31
C TYR A 301 -6.30 11.24 10.99
N ARG A 302 -6.03 12.30 10.23
CA ARG A 302 -5.96 13.69 10.71
C ARG A 302 -6.67 14.65 9.75
N PRO A 303 -7.50 15.58 10.27
CA PRO A 303 -7.98 15.66 11.66
C PRO A 303 -8.77 14.39 12.05
N PHE A 304 -8.60 13.94 13.30
CA PHE A 304 -9.35 12.79 13.80
C PHE A 304 -10.75 13.24 14.25
N SER A 305 -11.78 12.68 13.67
CA SER A 305 -13.17 12.99 14.02
C SER A 305 -13.75 11.92 14.93
N ALA A 306 -13.84 12.21 16.23
CA ALA A 306 -14.49 11.32 17.20
C ALA A 306 -15.96 11.07 16.84
N GLN A 307 -16.70 12.12 16.47
CA GLN A 307 -18.10 12.03 16.08
C GLN A 307 -18.33 11.00 14.96
N HIS A 308 -17.55 11.07 13.87
CA HIS A 308 -17.76 10.20 12.71
C HIS A 308 -17.23 8.77 12.96
N LEU A 309 -16.18 8.61 13.78
CA LEU A 309 -15.77 7.29 14.25
C LEU A 309 -16.92 6.59 15.01
N LEU A 310 -17.54 7.32 15.93
CA LEU A 310 -18.65 6.81 16.76
C LEU A 310 -19.89 6.49 15.91
N GLN A 311 -20.23 7.33 14.94
CA GLN A 311 -21.33 7.09 14.00
C GLN A 311 -21.10 5.85 13.11
N ALA A 312 -19.83 5.56 12.78
CA ALA A 312 -19.50 4.39 11.99
C ALA A 312 -19.43 3.09 12.81
N LEU A 313 -19.22 3.18 14.12
CA LEU A 313 -19.08 2.02 15.00
C LEU A 313 -20.46 1.54 15.49
N PRO A 314 -20.86 0.27 15.28
CA PRO A 314 -22.15 -0.24 15.78
C PRO A 314 -22.30 -0.08 17.30
N ASP A 315 -23.51 0.28 17.75
CA ASP A 315 -23.80 0.44 19.19
C ASP A 315 -23.69 -0.86 19.98
N SER A 316 -23.88 -2.00 19.32
CA SER A 316 -23.79 -3.35 19.89
C SER A 316 -22.38 -3.81 20.25
N VAL A 317 -21.36 -3.02 19.94
CA VAL A 317 -19.96 -3.42 20.13
C VAL A 317 -19.60 -3.54 21.60
N LEU A 318 -19.14 -4.72 22.00
CA LEU A 318 -18.70 -5.05 23.36
C LEU A 318 -17.16 -4.99 23.51
N SER A 319 -16.44 -5.30 22.44
CA SER A 319 -14.97 -5.28 22.45
C SER A 319 -14.38 -4.82 21.12
N VAL A 320 -13.29 -4.04 21.22
CA VAL A 320 -12.58 -3.43 20.10
C VAL A 320 -11.10 -3.76 20.18
N ALA A 321 -10.51 -4.24 19.10
CA ALA A 321 -9.06 -4.31 18.92
C ALA A 321 -8.61 -3.18 18.00
N VAL A 322 -7.79 -2.27 18.48
CA VAL A 322 -7.20 -1.22 17.65
C VAL A 322 -5.80 -1.65 17.23
N LEU A 323 -5.57 -1.67 15.92
CA LEU A 323 -4.33 -2.16 15.34
C LEU A 323 -3.49 -1.01 14.78
N ASP A 324 -2.29 -0.88 15.33
CA ASP A 324 -1.29 0.08 14.90
C ASP A 324 -0.12 -0.63 14.17
N ARG A 325 0.23 -0.16 12.98
CA ARG A 325 1.39 -0.63 12.22
C ARG A 325 2.65 0.17 12.58
N THR A 326 2.82 0.44 13.86
CA THR A 326 3.94 1.18 14.43
C THR A 326 4.20 0.75 15.86
N LYS A 327 5.35 1.15 16.39
CA LYS A 327 5.68 1.06 17.80
C LYS A 327 6.18 2.41 18.27
N GLU A 328 5.53 2.99 19.28
CA GLU A 328 5.95 4.24 19.92
C GLU A 328 6.58 3.94 21.29
N PRO A 329 7.92 3.81 21.39
CA PRO A 329 8.59 3.47 22.63
C PRO A 329 8.38 4.54 23.70
N GLY A 330 7.97 4.11 24.90
CA GLY A 330 7.76 5.02 26.04
C GLY A 330 6.36 5.63 26.12
N ALA A 331 5.52 5.49 25.09
CA ALA A 331 4.11 5.88 25.17
C ALA A 331 3.28 4.84 25.93
N LEU A 332 2.12 5.25 26.45
CA LEU A 332 1.16 4.32 27.07
C LEU A 332 0.62 3.30 26.07
N ALA A 333 0.46 3.73 24.82
CA ALA A 333 0.03 2.91 23.68
C ALA A 333 0.39 3.60 22.37
N GLU A 334 0.12 2.92 21.28
CA GLU A 334 0.32 3.40 19.92
C GLU A 334 -0.73 4.47 19.53
N PRO A 335 -0.44 5.31 18.53
CA PRO A 335 -1.22 6.51 18.23
C PRO A 335 -2.69 6.29 17.91
N LEU A 336 -3.03 5.33 17.03
CA LEU A 336 -4.43 5.09 16.67
C LEU A 336 -5.23 4.57 17.87
N TYR A 337 -4.62 3.69 18.68
CA TYR A 337 -5.25 3.22 19.91
C TYR A 337 -5.59 4.38 20.85
N LEU A 338 -4.66 5.34 21.04
CA LEU A 338 -4.88 6.47 21.92
C LEU A 338 -6.04 7.34 21.42
N ASP A 339 -6.12 7.62 20.13
CA ASP A 339 -7.19 8.41 19.52
C ASP A 339 -8.56 7.72 19.67
N VAL A 340 -8.64 6.42 19.34
CA VAL A 340 -9.89 5.65 19.46
C VAL A 340 -10.34 5.53 20.91
N MET A 341 -9.41 5.25 21.83
CA MET A 341 -9.72 5.14 23.25
C MET A 341 -10.21 6.48 23.82
N THR A 342 -9.59 7.58 23.42
CA THR A 342 -10.02 8.94 23.82
C THR A 342 -11.42 9.22 23.32
N ALA A 343 -11.70 8.98 22.03
CA ALA A 343 -13.02 9.22 21.44
C ALA A 343 -14.13 8.41 22.16
N LEU A 344 -13.89 7.13 22.44
CA LEU A 344 -14.83 6.27 23.14
C LEU A 344 -15.05 6.69 24.61
N ALA A 345 -13.96 7.06 25.32
CA ALA A 345 -14.04 7.51 26.70
C ALA A 345 -14.74 8.85 26.85
N GLU A 346 -14.50 9.81 25.94
CA GLU A 346 -15.21 11.09 25.93
C GLU A 346 -16.69 10.92 25.65
N ALA A 347 -17.08 10.12 24.66
CA ALA A 347 -18.47 9.80 24.34
C ALA A 347 -19.22 9.16 25.54
N PHE A 348 -18.55 8.24 26.24
CA PHE A 348 -19.10 7.64 27.46
C PHE A 348 -19.27 8.68 28.57
N ASN A 349 -18.26 9.51 28.83
CA ASN A 349 -18.31 10.55 29.86
C ASN A 349 -19.35 11.63 29.59
N GLN A 350 -19.64 11.92 28.30
CA GLN A 350 -20.64 12.90 27.88
C GLN A 350 -22.06 12.32 27.80
N GLY A 351 -22.20 11.00 28.02
CA GLY A 351 -23.48 10.29 27.94
C GLY A 351 -23.99 10.05 26.50
N GLU A 352 -23.14 10.24 25.51
CA GLU A 352 -23.43 9.96 24.10
C GLU A 352 -23.43 8.45 23.81
N ARG A 353 -22.77 7.67 24.67
CA ARG A 353 -22.72 6.21 24.64
C ARG A 353 -23.02 5.64 26.01
N GLU A 354 -23.94 4.69 26.10
CA GLU A 354 -24.36 4.08 27.37
C GLU A 354 -23.28 3.16 27.99
N THR A 355 -22.46 2.54 27.13
CA THR A 355 -21.42 1.59 27.56
C THR A 355 -20.08 1.89 26.91
N LEU A 356 -19.00 1.76 27.67
CA LEU A 356 -17.64 1.78 27.15
C LEU A 356 -17.24 0.34 26.75
N PRO A 357 -17.03 0.04 25.47
CA PRO A 357 -16.56 -1.27 25.06
C PRO A 357 -15.15 -1.54 25.62
N ARG A 358 -14.81 -2.81 25.80
CA ARG A 358 -13.43 -3.19 26.12
C ARG A 358 -12.52 -2.90 24.93
N VAL A 359 -11.48 -2.10 25.13
CA VAL A 359 -10.54 -1.75 24.05
C VAL A 359 -9.18 -2.38 24.34
N ILE A 360 -8.64 -3.14 23.39
CA ILE A 360 -7.29 -3.69 23.42
C ILE A 360 -6.47 -3.15 22.24
N GLY A 361 -5.15 -3.02 22.42
CA GLY A 361 -4.25 -2.47 21.41
C GLY A 361 -3.27 -3.50 20.88
N GLY A 362 -3.17 -3.61 19.56
CA GLY A 362 -2.29 -4.56 18.88
C GLY A 362 -1.27 -3.88 17.97
N ARG A 363 -0.02 -4.36 18.01
CA ARG A 363 1.02 -4.01 17.07
C ARG A 363 1.20 -5.12 16.05
N TYR A 364 1.26 -4.75 14.76
CA TYR A 364 1.40 -5.68 13.66
C TYR A 364 2.24 -5.10 12.52
N GLY A 365 2.76 -5.96 11.66
CA GLY A 365 3.23 -5.61 10.32
C GLY A 365 4.43 -4.67 10.25
N LEU A 366 5.17 -4.41 11.35
CA LEU A 366 6.36 -3.58 11.33
C LEU A 366 7.36 -4.14 10.31
N SER A 367 7.98 -3.25 9.54
CA SER A 367 8.95 -3.63 8.51
C SER A 367 8.38 -4.67 7.52
N SER A 368 7.11 -4.48 7.10
CA SER A 368 6.36 -5.40 6.23
C SER A 368 6.30 -6.86 6.73
N LYS A 369 6.41 -7.07 8.06
CA LYS A 369 6.16 -8.41 8.62
C LYS A 369 4.78 -8.88 8.19
N GLU A 370 4.68 -10.15 7.82
CA GLU A 370 3.45 -10.75 7.30
C GLU A 370 2.29 -10.60 8.28
N PHE A 371 1.11 -10.27 7.72
CA PHE A 371 -0.16 -10.17 8.43
C PHE A 371 -1.23 -10.88 7.61
N GLY A 372 -1.36 -12.16 7.84
CA GLY A 372 -2.30 -13.04 7.13
C GLY A 372 -3.62 -13.23 7.87
N PRO A 373 -4.52 -14.04 7.30
CA PRO A 373 -5.79 -14.39 7.91
C PRO A 373 -5.66 -15.05 9.29
N ASP A 374 -4.61 -15.83 9.51
CA ASP A 374 -4.23 -16.44 10.78
C ASP A 374 -4.04 -15.41 11.91
N CYS A 375 -3.43 -14.26 11.57
CA CYS A 375 -3.27 -13.15 12.50
C CYS A 375 -4.63 -12.52 12.85
N VAL A 376 -5.50 -12.29 11.87
CA VAL A 376 -6.81 -11.68 12.07
C VAL A 376 -7.72 -12.59 12.90
N LEU A 377 -7.71 -13.90 12.60
CA LEU A 377 -8.43 -14.91 13.40
C LEU A 377 -7.94 -14.93 14.86
N ALA A 378 -6.62 -14.88 15.09
CA ALA A 378 -6.04 -14.81 16.44
C ALA A 378 -6.53 -13.56 17.20
N ILE A 379 -6.68 -12.42 16.53
CA ILE A 379 -7.20 -11.18 17.14
C ILE A 379 -8.69 -11.32 17.50
N PHE A 380 -9.53 -11.88 16.64
CA PHE A 380 -10.94 -12.12 16.97
C PHE A 380 -11.10 -13.14 18.11
N ASN A 381 -10.23 -14.14 18.19
CA ASN A 381 -10.18 -15.08 19.31
C ASN A 381 -9.79 -14.37 20.61
N GLU A 382 -8.80 -13.47 20.56
CA GLU A 382 -8.38 -12.67 21.72
C GLU A 382 -9.51 -11.74 22.20
N LEU A 383 -10.26 -11.11 21.28
CA LEU A 383 -11.45 -10.31 21.63
C LEU A 383 -12.54 -11.11 22.35
N SER A 384 -12.60 -12.41 22.13
CA SER A 384 -13.55 -13.33 22.79
C SER A 384 -13.04 -13.86 24.12
N ALA A 385 -11.75 -13.68 24.44
CA ALA A 385 -11.15 -14.21 25.65
C ALA A 385 -11.73 -13.56 26.92
N ALA A 386 -11.92 -14.35 27.97
CA ALA A 386 -12.40 -13.83 29.25
C ALA A 386 -11.44 -12.79 29.87
N LYS A 387 -10.14 -12.95 29.63
CA LYS A 387 -9.07 -12.05 30.07
C LYS A 387 -8.11 -11.78 28.90
N PRO A 388 -8.49 -10.93 27.94
CA PRO A 388 -7.63 -10.61 26.83
C PRO A 388 -6.41 -9.80 27.26
N LYS A 389 -5.32 -9.91 26.53
CA LYS A 389 -4.13 -9.06 26.70
C LYS A 389 -4.51 -7.62 26.35
N PRO A 390 -4.33 -6.65 27.26
CA PRO A 390 -4.68 -5.25 26.99
C PRO A 390 -3.78 -4.65 25.91
N ARG A 391 -2.56 -5.18 25.75
CA ARG A 391 -1.59 -4.90 24.69
C ARG A 391 -1.05 -6.21 24.17
N PHE A 392 -0.94 -6.32 22.85
CA PHE A 392 -0.43 -7.53 22.21
C PHE A 392 0.40 -7.22 20.96
N THR A 393 1.14 -8.21 20.50
CA THR A 393 1.75 -8.26 19.18
C THR A 393 1.19 -9.46 18.42
N VAL A 394 1.17 -9.40 17.10
CA VAL A 394 0.73 -10.50 16.24
C VAL A 394 1.63 -10.64 15.03
N GLY A 395 1.80 -11.87 14.53
CA GLY A 395 2.67 -12.20 13.40
C GLY A 395 4.15 -12.36 13.76
N ILE A 396 4.51 -12.25 15.02
CA ILE A 396 5.85 -12.53 15.55
C ILE A 396 5.77 -13.45 16.78
N TYR A 397 6.90 -14.01 17.15
CA TYR A 397 7.10 -14.67 18.45
C TYR A 397 7.98 -13.77 19.32
N ASP A 398 7.42 -13.30 20.44
CA ASP A 398 8.11 -12.44 21.42
C ASP A 398 8.29 -13.21 22.72
N ASP A 399 9.50 -13.69 22.95
CA ASP A 399 9.91 -14.43 24.16
C ASP A 399 10.49 -13.52 25.26
N VAL A 400 10.53 -12.21 25.03
CA VAL A 400 11.03 -11.20 25.98
C VAL A 400 9.90 -10.64 26.85
N THR A 401 8.84 -10.12 26.21
CA THR A 401 7.70 -9.52 26.92
C THR A 401 6.44 -10.39 26.86
N ASN A 402 6.44 -11.45 26.07
CA ASN A 402 5.37 -12.44 25.93
C ASN A 402 4.01 -11.82 25.54
N LEU A 403 4.06 -10.75 24.72
CA LEU A 403 2.86 -10.08 24.23
C LEU A 403 2.24 -10.72 22.99
N SER A 404 2.98 -11.60 22.29
CA SER A 404 2.50 -12.23 21.07
C SER A 404 1.26 -13.08 21.29
N LEU A 405 0.31 -12.93 20.35
CA LEU A 405 -0.81 -13.85 20.26
C LEU A 405 -0.37 -15.15 19.58
N PRO A 406 -0.83 -16.32 20.04
CA PRO A 406 -0.67 -17.55 19.27
C PRO A 406 -1.47 -17.43 17.97
N LEU A 407 -0.85 -17.79 16.84
CA LEU A 407 -1.54 -17.77 15.56
C LEU A 407 -2.62 -18.86 15.52
N ALA A 408 -3.75 -18.53 14.93
CA ALA A 408 -4.82 -19.47 14.65
C ALA A 408 -4.49 -20.27 13.37
N GLU A 409 -5.05 -21.47 13.24
CA GLU A 409 -4.99 -22.18 11.97
C GLU A 409 -5.76 -21.40 10.90
N ASN A 410 -5.11 -21.15 9.75
CA ASN A 410 -5.78 -20.50 8.63
C ASN A 410 -6.73 -21.49 7.95
N THR A 411 -8.02 -21.30 8.20
CA THR A 411 -9.10 -22.13 7.62
C THR A 411 -9.84 -21.44 6.48
N LEU A 412 -9.36 -20.29 6.02
CA LEU A 412 -9.99 -19.57 4.90
C LEU A 412 -9.76 -20.36 3.59
N PRO A 413 -10.83 -20.60 2.82
CA PRO A 413 -10.70 -21.17 1.50
C PRO A 413 -10.03 -20.15 0.56
N SER A 414 -9.06 -20.58 -0.24
CA SER A 414 -8.55 -19.74 -1.33
C SER A 414 -9.64 -19.54 -2.39
N THR A 415 -9.96 -18.29 -2.69
CA THR A 415 -10.88 -17.92 -3.78
C THR A 415 -10.14 -17.64 -5.08
N ALA A 416 -8.82 -17.77 -5.09
CA ALA A 416 -8.00 -17.55 -6.26
C ALA A 416 -8.17 -18.69 -7.28
N ARG A 417 -8.22 -18.32 -8.55
CA ARG A 417 -8.21 -19.23 -9.70
C ARG A 417 -6.84 -19.89 -9.89
N LEU A 418 -5.79 -19.14 -9.58
CA LEU A 418 -4.39 -19.58 -9.64
C LEU A 418 -3.57 -18.80 -8.61
N GLU A 419 -2.76 -19.50 -7.85
CA GLU A 419 -1.71 -18.95 -7.01
C GLU A 419 -0.36 -19.50 -7.44
N ALA A 420 0.62 -18.62 -7.68
CA ALA A 420 1.94 -19.03 -8.17
C ALA A 420 3.08 -18.34 -7.40
N LEU A 421 4.18 -19.06 -7.24
CA LEU A 421 5.42 -18.60 -6.65
C LEU A 421 6.58 -18.77 -7.65
N PHE A 422 7.42 -17.75 -7.77
CA PHE A 422 8.62 -17.79 -8.60
C PHE A 422 9.85 -17.44 -7.76
N TYR A 423 10.79 -18.36 -7.72
CA TYR A 423 12.05 -18.22 -6.98
C TYR A 423 13.18 -17.86 -7.95
N GLY A 424 13.75 -16.66 -7.79
CA GLY A 424 14.84 -16.13 -8.61
C GLY A 424 15.92 -15.44 -7.79
N LEU A 425 16.95 -14.96 -8.48
CA LEU A 425 18.03 -14.15 -7.89
C LEU A 425 17.77 -12.66 -8.12
N GLY A 426 18.17 -11.84 -7.16
CA GLY A 426 18.20 -10.40 -7.34
C GLY A 426 19.03 -10.03 -8.59
N SER A 427 18.42 -9.24 -9.49
CA SER A 427 19.00 -8.80 -10.77
C SER A 427 19.05 -9.85 -11.88
N ASP A 428 18.45 -11.03 -11.74
CA ASP A 428 18.37 -12.04 -12.80
C ASP A 428 17.19 -11.81 -13.78
N GLY A 429 16.36 -10.80 -13.53
CA GLY A 429 15.20 -10.45 -14.35
C GLY A 429 13.93 -11.28 -14.07
N SER A 430 13.94 -12.21 -13.11
CA SER A 430 12.76 -13.02 -12.74
C SER A 430 11.60 -12.17 -12.22
N VAL A 431 11.89 -11.11 -11.46
CA VAL A 431 10.89 -10.16 -10.98
C VAL A 431 10.21 -9.43 -12.15
N SER A 432 11.01 -8.94 -13.11
CA SER A 432 10.48 -8.26 -14.31
C SER A 432 9.62 -9.21 -15.17
N ALA A 433 10.04 -10.46 -15.29
CA ALA A 433 9.27 -11.50 -15.98
C ALA A 433 7.91 -11.74 -15.29
N THR A 434 7.90 -11.85 -13.96
CA THR A 434 6.64 -12.04 -13.21
C THR A 434 5.75 -10.80 -13.31
N LYS A 435 6.31 -9.58 -13.23
CA LYS A 435 5.55 -8.33 -13.48
C LYS A 435 4.89 -8.35 -14.86
N ASN A 436 5.62 -8.84 -15.86
CA ASN A 436 5.10 -8.98 -17.21
C ASN A 436 3.96 -10.01 -17.28
N ASN A 437 4.12 -11.20 -16.65
CA ASN A 437 3.06 -12.20 -16.56
C ASN A 437 1.77 -11.62 -15.97
N ILE A 438 1.87 -10.86 -14.86
CA ILE A 438 0.75 -10.20 -14.20
C ILE A 438 0.05 -9.22 -15.14
N LYS A 439 0.83 -8.38 -15.85
CA LYS A 439 0.31 -7.42 -16.83
C LYS A 439 -0.37 -8.11 -18.01
N ILE A 440 0.24 -9.16 -18.55
CA ILE A 440 -0.35 -9.94 -19.64
C ILE A 440 -1.70 -10.52 -19.18
N ILE A 441 -1.74 -11.22 -18.06
CA ILE A 441 -2.99 -11.81 -17.54
C ILE A 441 -4.03 -10.71 -17.29
N GLY A 442 -3.64 -9.64 -16.58
CA GLY A 442 -4.56 -8.56 -16.24
C GLY A 442 -5.10 -7.79 -17.45
N ASN A 443 -4.29 -7.55 -18.48
CA ASN A 443 -4.70 -6.77 -19.64
C ASN A 443 -5.41 -7.62 -20.72
N SER A 444 -5.00 -8.89 -20.90
CA SER A 444 -5.49 -9.75 -21.98
C SER A 444 -6.61 -10.69 -21.54
N THR A 445 -7.04 -10.65 -20.28
CA THR A 445 -8.14 -11.46 -19.77
C THR A 445 -9.14 -10.63 -18.96
N PRO A 446 -10.37 -11.12 -18.74
CA PRO A 446 -11.30 -10.48 -17.82
C PRO A 446 -10.88 -10.60 -16.34
N TRP A 447 -9.92 -11.45 -16.02
CA TRP A 447 -9.53 -11.75 -14.65
C TRP A 447 -8.76 -10.63 -13.98
N PHE A 448 -8.81 -10.62 -12.64
CA PHE A 448 -7.97 -9.79 -11.80
C PHE A 448 -6.65 -10.52 -11.54
N ALA A 449 -5.56 -9.79 -11.62
CA ALA A 449 -4.22 -10.30 -11.36
C ALA A 449 -3.54 -9.40 -10.34
N GLN A 450 -2.90 -10.02 -9.35
CA GLN A 450 -2.17 -9.35 -8.27
C GLN A 450 -0.76 -9.90 -8.19
N GLY A 451 0.19 -9.03 -7.90
CA GLY A 451 1.57 -9.44 -7.63
C GLY A 451 2.21 -8.75 -6.45
N TYR A 452 2.88 -9.57 -5.64
CA TYR A 452 3.80 -9.12 -4.60
C TYR A 452 5.21 -9.64 -4.83
N PHE A 453 6.20 -8.88 -4.40
CA PHE A 453 7.61 -9.22 -4.57
C PHE A 453 8.34 -9.12 -3.24
N VAL A 454 8.96 -10.22 -2.82
CA VAL A 454 9.79 -10.28 -1.63
C VAL A 454 11.25 -10.25 -2.06
N TYR A 455 11.99 -9.28 -1.53
CA TYR A 455 13.40 -9.08 -1.82
C TYR A 455 14.24 -9.38 -0.58
N ASP A 456 15.42 -9.94 -0.76
CA ASP A 456 16.44 -9.92 0.28
C ASP A 456 16.93 -8.46 0.46
N SER A 457 17.28 -8.09 1.68
CA SER A 457 17.89 -6.79 1.99
C SER A 457 19.22 -6.53 1.22
N LYS A 458 19.86 -7.60 0.74
CA LYS A 458 21.01 -7.56 -0.19
C LYS A 458 20.50 -7.52 -1.63
N LYS A 459 20.63 -6.38 -2.30
CA LYS A 459 20.06 -6.15 -3.64
C LYS A 459 20.60 -7.08 -4.74
N ALA A 460 21.87 -7.48 -4.72
CA ALA A 460 22.47 -8.30 -5.75
C ALA A 460 22.79 -9.70 -5.24
N GLY A 461 22.32 -10.73 -5.96
CA GLY A 461 22.56 -12.14 -5.64
C GLY A 461 21.79 -12.69 -4.44
N GLY A 462 20.88 -11.90 -3.84
CA GLY A 462 19.92 -12.36 -2.84
C GLY A 462 18.73 -13.08 -3.45
N LEU A 463 18.01 -13.85 -2.63
CA LEU A 463 16.76 -14.51 -3.05
C LEU A 463 15.69 -13.45 -3.38
N THR A 464 14.98 -13.67 -4.48
CA THR A 464 13.70 -12.99 -4.74
C THR A 464 12.59 -14.02 -4.86
N VAL A 465 11.44 -13.73 -4.21
CA VAL A 465 10.25 -14.56 -4.36
C VAL A 465 9.12 -13.68 -4.88
N SER A 466 8.65 -14.00 -6.07
CA SER A 466 7.50 -13.32 -6.67
C SER A 466 6.23 -14.13 -6.40
N HIS A 467 5.20 -13.46 -5.93
CA HIS A 467 3.89 -14.02 -5.62
C HIS A 467 2.88 -13.50 -6.63
N LEU A 468 2.13 -14.38 -7.25
CA LEU A 468 1.09 -14.05 -8.23
C LEU A 468 -0.22 -14.70 -7.81
N ARG A 469 -1.31 -13.93 -7.83
CA ARG A 469 -2.69 -14.41 -7.73
C ARG A 469 -3.49 -13.99 -8.94
N VAL A 470 -4.36 -14.89 -9.39
CA VAL A 470 -5.37 -14.62 -10.41
C VAL A 470 -6.73 -15.00 -9.86
N SER A 471 -7.75 -14.15 -10.07
CA SER A 471 -9.10 -14.35 -9.55
C SER A 471 -10.15 -13.84 -10.54
N ASP A 472 -11.35 -14.42 -10.47
CA ASP A 472 -12.53 -13.94 -11.20
C ASP A 472 -13.13 -12.66 -10.57
N LYS A 473 -12.74 -12.36 -9.31
CA LYS A 473 -13.21 -11.19 -8.53
C LYS A 473 -12.01 -10.30 -8.13
N PRO A 474 -12.26 -9.03 -7.79
CA PRO A 474 -11.23 -8.16 -7.23
C PRO A 474 -10.52 -8.82 -6.04
N ILE A 475 -9.19 -8.74 -6.01
CA ILE A 475 -8.36 -9.40 -5.01
C ILE A 475 -8.13 -8.42 -3.85
N ARG A 476 -8.56 -8.82 -2.64
CA ARG A 476 -8.37 -8.06 -1.39
C ARG A 476 -7.23 -8.63 -0.52
N SER A 477 -6.68 -9.77 -0.91
CA SER A 477 -5.66 -10.52 -0.17
C SER A 477 -4.35 -9.72 -0.08
N ALA A 478 -4.21 -8.87 0.95
CA ALA A 478 -3.01 -8.06 1.18
C ALA A 478 -1.87 -8.85 1.88
N TYR A 479 -1.81 -10.16 1.67
CA TYR A 479 -0.84 -11.08 2.25
C TYR A 479 -0.20 -11.97 1.17
N LEU A 480 0.94 -12.57 1.50
CA LEU A 480 1.71 -13.40 0.58
C LEU A 480 1.01 -14.74 0.31
N VAL A 481 1.23 -15.31 -0.87
CA VAL A 481 0.79 -16.67 -1.19
C VAL A 481 1.48 -17.65 -0.25
N ALA A 482 0.70 -18.38 0.54
CA ALA A 482 1.21 -19.39 1.47
C ALA A 482 1.36 -20.76 0.81
N GLN A 483 0.35 -21.18 0.04
CA GLN A 483 0.31 -22.43 -0.71
C GLN A 483 -0.03 -22.11 -2.17
N ALA A 484 0.71 -22.68 -3.12
CA ALA A 484 0.62 -22.35 -4.54
C ALA A 484 0.22 -23.52 -5.40
N ASP A 485 -0.51 -23.23 -6.47
CA ASP A 485 -0.83 -24.19 -7.54
C ASP A 485 0.38 -24.42 -8.46
N PHE A 486 1.29 -23.41 -8.51
CA PHE A 486 2.50 -23.47 -9.33
C PHE A 486 3.70 -22.90 -8.55
N VAL A 487 4.82 -23.60 -8.55
CA VAL A 487 6.11 -23.15 -8.05
C VAL A 487 7.15 -23.24 -9.16
N GLY A 488 7.73 -22.12 -9.56
CA GLY A 488 8.81 -22.02 -10.53
C GLY A 488 10.14 -21.73 -9.88
N CYS A 489 11.12 -22.61 -10.02
CA CYS A 489 12.47 -22.46 -9.52
C CYS A 489 13.43 -22.14 -10.66
N HIS A 490 13.94 -20.90 -10.70
CA HIS A 490 14.85 -20.42 -11.75
C HIS A 490 16.29 -20.89 -11.56
N GLN A 491 16.68 -21.32 -10.35
CA GLN A 491 18.06 -21.66 -9.98
C GLN A 491 18.11 -23.04 -9.31
N LEU A 492 18.78 -24.00 -9.93
CA LEU A 492 18.90 -25.37 -9.39
C LEU A 492 19.42 -25.40 -7.94
N GLN A 493 20.38 -24.54 -7.62
CA GLN A 493 20.99 -24.47 -6.28
C GLN A 493 20.03 -24.07 -5.16
N PHE A 494 18.81 -23.62 -5.48
CA PHE A 494 17.79 -23.29 -4.48
C PHE A 494 17.13 -24.50 -3.87
N ILE A 495 17.18 -25.64 -4.56
CA ILE A 495 16.60 -26.90 -4.10
C ILE A 495 17.19 -27.34 -2.75
N ASP A 496 18.50 -27.10 -2.54
CA ASP A 496 19.20 -27.47 -1.31
C ASP A 496 19.07 -26.44 -0.19
N LYS A 497 18.54 -25.25 -0.51
CA LYS A 497 18.54 -24.12 0.43
C LYS A 497 17.17 -23.70 0.92
N TYR A 498 16.12 -23.96 0.15
CA TYR A 498 14.78 -23.44 0.42
C TYR A 498 13.71 -24.52 0.30
N GLN A 499 12.79 -24.55 1.23
CA GLN A 499 11.69 -25.52 1.30
C GLN A 499 10.54 -25.17 0.32
N MET A 500 10.87 -25.08 -0.98
CA MET A 500 9.92 -24.63 -2.02
C MET A 500 8.80 -25.64 -2.26
N ALA A 501 9.10 -26.93 -2.20
CA ALA A 501 8.12 -28.00 -2.43
C ALA A 501 7.00 -28.01 -1.37
N GLU A 502 7.30 -27.61 -0.13
CA GLU A 502 6.33 -27.47 0.94
C GLU A 502 5.28 -26.40 0.67
N ARG A 503 5.59 -25.45 -0.22
CA ARG A 503 4.67 -24.37 -0.62
C ARG A 503 3.68 -24.80 -1.70
N LEU A 504 3.78 -26.01 -2.25
CA LEU A 504 2.80 -26.52 -3.21
C LEU A 504 1.51 -26.96 -2.53
N LYS A 505 0.38 -26.71 -3.19
CA LYS A 505 -0.88 -27.39 -2.92
C LYS A 505 -0.79 -28.86 -3.39
N PRO A 506 -1.60 -29.79 -2.85
CA PRO A 506 -1.72 -31.12 -3.41
C PRO A 506 -2.06 -31.07 -4.92
N GLY A 507 -1.36 -31.86 -5.74
CA GLY A 507 -1.50 -31.88 -7.21
C GLY A 507 -0.90 -30.67 -7.93
N GLY A 508 -0.23 -29.76 -7.22
CA GLY A 508 0.41 -28.57 -7.80
C GLY A 508 1.56 -28.87 -8.75
N ILE A 509 1.98 -27.85 -9.49
CA ILE A 509 3.06 -27.94 -10.49
C ILE A 509 4.36 -27.40 -9.90
N PHE A 510 5.43 -28.19 -9.96
CA PHE A 510 6.78 -27.75 -9.66
C PHE A 510 7.61 -27.73 -10.94
N LEU A 511 8.05 -26.54 -11.38
CA LEU A 511 8.90 -26.35 -12.54
C LEU A 511 10.31 -25.99 -12.11
N LEU A 512 11.31 -26.79 -12.51
CA LEU A 512 12.72 -26.57 -12.20
C LEU A 512 13.52 -26.24 -13.46
N ASN A 513 14.23 -25.13 -13.47
CA ASN A 513 15.25 -24.84 -14.47
C ASN A 513 16.54 -25.60 -14.13
N THR A 514 16.94 -26.55 -14.98
CA THR A 514 18.08 -27.42 -14.76
C THR A 514 18.68 -27.89 -16.08
N PRO A 515 20.00 -28.14 -16.18
CA PRO A 515 20.61 -28.75 -17.36
C PRO A 515 20.35 -30.27 -17.48
N TYR A 516 19.86 -30.90 -16.41
CA TYR A 516 19.65 -32.35 -16.34
C TYR A 516 18.28 -32.74 -16.88
N SER A 517 18.15 -33.98 -17.39
CA SER A 517 16.85 -34.60 -17.71
C SER A 517 16.04 -34.87 -16.44
N ALA A 518 14.76 -35.17 -16.60
CA ALA A 518 13.87 -35.44 -15.45
C ALA A 518 14.36 -36.62 -14.60
N ASP A 519 14.80 -37.68 -15.24
CA ASP A 519 15.29 -38.89 -14.57
C ASP A 519 16.61 -38.62 -13.82
N GLU A 520 17.53 -37.90 -14.47
CA GLU A 520 18.81 -37.55 -13.86
C GLU A 520 18.66 -36.60 -12.67
N VAL A 521 17.78 -35.60 -12.76
CA VAL A 521 17.58 -34.64 -11.67
C VAL A 521 16.85 -35.27 -10.50
N TRP A 522 15.87 -36.15 -10.75
CA TRP A 522 15.14 -36.83 -9.68
C TRP A 522 16.06 -37.55 -8.72
N ALA A 523 17.03 -38.30 -9.25
CA ALA A 523 18.04 -39.00 -8.45
C ALA A 523 19.00 -38.05 -7.66
N ARG A 524 19.05 -36.78 -8.06
CA ARG A 524 19.90 -35.75 -7.41
C ARG A 524 19.14 -34.86 -6.41
N LEU A 525 17.79 -34.92 -6.42
CA LEU A 525 16.99 -34.17 -5.45
C LEU A 525 17.23 -34.69 -4.03
N PRO A 526 17.28 -33.80 -3.01
CA PRO A 526 17.25 -34.22 -1.61
C PRO A 526 16.08 -35.15 -1.32
N GLN A 527 16.26 -36.16 -0.51
CA GLN A 527 15.22 -37.14 -0.17
C GLN A 527 13.97 -36.47 0.43
N GLU A 528 14.16 -35.41 1.22
CA GLU A 528 13.07 -34.61 1.79
C GLU A 528 12.21 -33.97 0.70
N VAL A 529 12.83 -33.39 -0.32
CA VAL A 529 12.13 -32.80 -1.47
C VAL A 529 11.36 -33.85 -2.25
N GLN A 530 11.98 -35.00 -2.54
CA GLN A 530 11.31 -36.13 -3.20
C GLN A 530 10.10 -36.62 -2.40
N ALA A 531 10.25 -36.75 -1.07
CA ALA A 531 9.18 -37.17 -0.18
C ALA A 531 7.98 -36.20 -0.21
N VAL A 532 8.23 -34.89 -0.15
CA VAL A 532 7.19 -33.84 -0.22
C VAL A 532 6.49 -33.83 -1.58
N LEU A 533 7.24 -33.91 -2.69
CA LEU A 533 6.66 -33.94 -4.04
C LEU A 533 5.77 -35.18 -4.23
N ASN A 534 6.19 -36.34 -3.74
CA ASN A 534 5.40 -37.57 -3.77
C ASN A 534 4.16 -37.48 -2.88
N GLN A 535 4.29 -37.01 -1.63
CA GLN A 535 3.18 -36.85 -0.69
C GLN A 535 2.09 -35.93 -1.24
N LYS A 536 2.50 -34.85 -1.89
CA LYS A 536 1.58 -33.89 -2.52
C LYS A 536 1.09 -34.30 -3.89
N GLN A 537 1.55 -35.45 -4.42
CA GLN A 537 1.26 -35.87 -5.80
C GLN A 537 1.56 -34.75 -6.81
N ALA A 538 2.66 -34.05 -6.60
CA ALA A 538 3.05 -32.89 -7.40
C ALA A 538 3.41 -33.30 -8.84
N ARG A 539 3.01 -32.47 -9.79
CA ARG A 539 3.44 -32.61 -11.19
C ARG A 539 4.79 -31.94 -11.35
N PHE A 540 5.85 -32.75 -11.38
CA PHE A 540 7.22 -32.27 -11.48
C PHE A 540 7.68 -32.15 -12.93
N TYR A 541 8.12 -30.96 -13.33
CA TYR A 541 8.62 -30.65 -14.66
C TYR A 541 10.00 -30.03 -14.59
N VAL A 542 10.81 -30.30 -15.62
CA VAL A 542 12.15 -29.71 -15.79
C VAL A 542 12.27 -29.03 -17.15
N VAL A 543 13.05 -27.98 -17.21
CA VAL A 543 13.37 -27.26 -18.43
C VAL A 543 14.84 -26.81 -18.41
N ASN A 544 15.55 -27.03 -19.51
CA ASN A 544 16.87 -26.45 -19.72
C ASN A 544 16.73 -25.08 -20.41
N ALA A 545 16.28 -24.09 -19.63
CA ALA A 545 16.02 -22.75 -20.15
C ALA A 545 17.28 -22.08 -20.70
N ALA A 546 18.45 -22.37 -20.14
CA ALA A 546 19.72 -21.83 -20.61
C ALA A 546 20.12 -22.38 -22.00
N LYS A 547 19.85 -23.66 -22.28
CA LYS A 547 20.08 -24.26 -23.61
C LYS A 547 19.12 -23.66 -24.62
N ILE A 548 17.82 -23.65 -24.33
CA ILE A 548 16.78 -23.12 -25.22
C ILE A 548 17.04 -21.64 -25.53
N ALA A 549 17.35 -20.83 -24.52
CA ALA A 549 17.65 -19.40 -24.72
C ALA A 549 18.84 -19.18 -25.68
N ARG A 550 19.91 -19.97 -25.56
CA ARG A 550 21.06 -19.91 -26.48
C ARG A 550 20.69 -20.32 -27.90
N GLU A 551 19.93 -21.41 -28.05
CA GLU A 551 19.48 -21.90 -29.36
C GLU A 551 18.56 -20.90 -30.08
N CYS A 552 17.78 -20.11 -29.30
CA CYS A 552 16.91 -19.05 -29.82
C CYS A 552 17.61 -17.68 -29.96
N GLY A 553 18.91 -17.57 -29.69
CA GLY A 553 19.65 -16.30 -29.79
C GLY A 553 19.40 -15.32 -28.63
N LEU A 554 18.74 -15.76 -27.56
CA LEU A 554 18.43 -14.92 -26.39
C LEU A 554 19.58 -14.81 -25.37
N ALA A 555 20.75 -15.37 -25.68
CA ALA A 555 21.93 -15.41 -24.81
C ALA A 555 21.61 -16.03 -23.43
N ALA A 556 21.78 -15.27 -22.33
CA ALA A 556 21.52 -15.74 -20.97
C ALA A 556 20.08 -15.42 -20.47
N ARG A 557 19.20 -14.92 -21.33
CA ARG A 557 17.83 -14.49 -20.94
C ARG A 557 16.88 -15.68 -20.80
N ILE A 558 17.01 -16.44 -19.71
CA ILE A 558 16.19 -17.63 -19.43
C ILE A 558 14.73 -17.28 -19.08
N ASN A 559 14.45 -16.05 -18.69
CA ASN A 559 13.16 -15.68 -18.12
C ASN A 559 12.00 -15.82 -19.11
N THR A 560 12.20 -15.51 -20.39
CA THR A 560 11.18 -15.70 -21.44
C THR A 560 10.81 -17.19 -21.61
N VAL A 561 11.80 -18.08 -21.52
CA VAL A 561 11.57 -19.52 -21.57
C VAL A 561 10.74 -19.99 -20.37
N MET A 562 11.09 -19.50 -19.16
CA MET A 562 10.35 -19.81 -17.93
C MET A 562 8.92 -19.25 -17.96
N GLN A 563 8.70 -18.07 -18.55
CA GLN A 563 7.37 -17.48 -18.74
C GLN A 563 6.50 -18.36 -19.66
N MET A 564 7.04 -18.78 -20.81
CA MET A 564 6.32 -19.68 -21.72
C MET A 564 5.98 -21.00 -21.05
N ALA A 565 6.91 -21.59 -20.30
CA ALA A 565 6.65 -22.82 -19.57
C ALA A 565 5.55 -22.62 -18.51
N PHE A 566 5.53 -21.50 -17.79
CA PHE A 566 4.46 -21.15 -16.86
C PHE A 566 3.10 -21.09 -17.54
N PHE A 567 2.96 -20.33 -18.63
CA PHE A 567 1.68 -20.23 -19.36
C PHE A 567 1.23 -21.56 -19.94
N HIS A 568 2.18 -22.33 -20.50
CA HIS A 568 1.88 -23.64 -21.08
C HIS A 568 1.41 -24.65 -20.02
N LEU A 569 2.09 -24.72 -18.86
CA LEU A 569 1.77 -25.71 -17.81
C LEU A 569 0.52 -25.35 -17.02
N THR A 570 0.27 -24.06 -16.79
CA THR A 570 -0.91 -23.60 -16.02
C THR A 570 -2.16 -23.46 -16.87
N GLN A 571 -2.03 -23.35 -18.20
CA GLN A 571 -3.13 -23.10 -19.13
C GLN A 571 -3.98 -21.87 -18.75
N ILE A 572 -3.39 -20.91 -18.01
CA ILE A 572 -4.09 -19.68 -17.60
C ILE A 572 -4.39 -18.78 -18.80
N LEU A 573 -3.65 -18.94 -19.89
CA LEU A 573 -3.92 -18.37 -21.19
C LEU A 573 -3.81 -19.48 -22.25
N PRO A 574 -4.59 -19.43 -23.35
CA PRO A 574 -4.35 -20.29 -24.51
C PRO A 574 -2.92 -20.08 -25.02
N GLY A 575 -2.23 -21.17 -25.40
CA GLY A 575 -0.81 -21.13 -25.77
C GLY A 575 -0.48 -20.13 -26.89
N ASP A 576 -1.32 -20.03 -27.92
CA ASP A 576 -1.14 -19.08 -29.03
C ASP A 576 -1.30 -17.61 -28.55
N SER A 577 -2.26 -17.35 -27.67
CA SER A 577 -2.45 -16.04 -27.07
C SER A 577 -1.28 -15.64 -26.17
N ALA A 578 -0.76 -16.59 -25.37
CA ALA A 578 0.40 -16.35 -24.52
C ALA A 578 1.65 -16.03 -25.35
N LEU A 579 1.86 -16.76 -26.46
CA LEU A 579 2.97 -16.52 -27.37
C LEU A 579 2.91 -15.12 -28.00
N MET A 580 1.74 -14.73 -28.51
CA MET A 580 1.51 -13.43 -29.13
C MET A 580 1.75 -12.29 -28.12
N GLU A 581 1.24 -12.40 -26.91
CA GLU A 581 1.40 -11.38 -25.86
C GLU A 581 2.85 -11.27 -25.40
N LEU A 582 3.58 -12.37 -25.29
CA LEU A 582 5.01 -12.34 -24.97
C LEU A 582 5.83 -11.72 -26.10
N GLN A 583 5.50 -11.99 -27.37
CA GLN A 583 6.15 -11.33 -28.52
C GLN A 583 5.89 -9.82 -28.51
N ASN A 584 4.66 -9.38 -28.25
CA ASN A 584 4.32 -7.97 -28.15
C ASN A 584 5.09 -7.29 -26.99
N ALA A 585 5.15 -7.94 -25.83
CA ALA A 585 5.89 -7.42 -24.68
C ALA A 585 7.41 -7.33 -24.95
N LEU A 586 7.98 -8.28 -25.69
CA LEU A 586 9.41 -8.25 -26.08
C LEU A 586 9.68 -7.16 -27.13
N SER A 587 8.77 -6.91 -28.06
CA SER A 587 8.92 -5.85 -29.05
C SER A 587 8.95 -4.45 -28.44
N LEU A 588 8.19 -4.25 -27.34
CA LEU A 588 8.17 -2.97 -26.59
C LEU A 588 9.46 -2.72 -25.77
N ILE A 589 10.24 -3.76 -25.49
CA ILE A 589 11.53 -3.61 -24.76
C ILE A 589 12.66 -3.20 -25.72
N HIS A 590 12.47 -3.32 -27.02
CA HIS A 590 13.47 -2.98 -28.05
C HIS A 590 13.21 -1.63 -28.75
N ILE A 591 12.23 -0.85 -28.29
CA ILE A 591 12.01 0.53 -28.64
C ILE A 591 12.44 1.40 -27.45
#